data_35f10a5b788b99c2a1702f3b7e6b73c3
#
_entry.id   35f10a5b788b99c2a1702f3b7e6b73c3
#
_cell.length_a   1.000
_cell.length_b   1.000
_cell.length_c   1.000
_cell.angle_alpha   90.00
_cell.angle_beta   90.00
_cell.angle_gamma   90.00
#
_symmetry.space_group_name_H-M   'P 1'
#
loop_
_entity.id
_entity.type
_entity.pdbx_description
1 polymer ?
#
loop_
_entity_poly.entity_id
_entity_poly.type
_entity_poly.pdbx_seq_one_letter_code
_entity_poly.pdbx_strand_id
1 'polypeptide(L)'
;MEYLFRFRKRCVLTIVSLTLGICVALSAVVITKGTDMTNQIEAENHDFKIMTNISSGTISQYPREETYFPEDLIEKITGLDGVETVAKVTGGYGKLQLDEKILDLRRETLEGNQIPEENAENREETAPKLYEFVAEQVSDTYLEELKVFNEEKDLGLDIDSVEAGTGAIMLHYNLFSRIEAQKGREDVGETFSTYTVQGEKTADMKFCGYLNFKEKGFPALDTTWNGPGIVYFLVSEKGMERMQLPVQTFVLEMDVKRSMEPMIRESVEKSVDSYNMQFVTGSSHGDYISDSRTLMLVSKSELLSAARSYIASSRIIMYGLCLVLLFMGSMNYFHVIVTGYTVRKKEFSVMQSIGMTTRQLKNMTRMEGIFYGLIVGVLVLTVGSGVLGAVAVVMKSRVGYFKFVYPWRELIGVLLILGGLCVAIPEGVFRRMRKNREIERGF
;
A
#
# COMPACT_ATOMS: atom_id res chain seq x y z
N MET A 1 -2.23 46.62 15.93
CA MET A 1 -2.51 46.42 14.48
C MET A 1 -1.57 47.21 13.57
N GLU A 2 -1.24 48.47 13.85
CA GLU A 2 -0.30 49.29 13.02
C GLU A 2 1.07 48.64 12.79
N TYR A 3 1.60 47.89 13.76
CA TYR A 3 2.89 47.18 13.61
C TYR A 3 2.87 46.08 12.54
N LEU A 4 1.81 45.30 12.45
CA LEU A 4 1.60 44.28 11.39
C LEU A 4 1.62 44.95 10.00
N PHE A 5 1.18 46.19 9.89
CA PHE A 5 1.17 46.95 8.64
C PHE A 5 2.52 47.59 8.29
N ARG A 6 3.31 47.98 9.31
CA ARG A 6 4.60 48.67 9.12
C ARG A 6 5.74 47.74 8.74
N PHE A 7 5.72 46.46 9.21
CA PHE A 7 6.69 45.42 8.88
C PHE A 7 6.08 44.22 8.13
N ARG A 8 5.16 44.52 7.23
CA ARG A 8 4.35 43.53 6.49
C ARG A 8 5.14 42.31 5.97
N LYS A 9 6.31 42.52 5.32
CA LYS A 9 7.11 41.47 4.72
C LYS A 9 7.59 40.43 5.75
N ARG A 10 8.08 40.86 6.90
CA ARG A 10 8.58 39.97 7.97
C ARG A 10 7.46 39.23 8.67
N CYS A 11 6.36 39.93 8.98
CA CYS A 11 5.19 39.33 9.62
C CYS A 11 4.54 38.26 8.70
N VAL A 12 4.36 38.59 7.43
CA VAL A 12 3.82 37.63 6.44
C VAL A 12 4.73 36.42 6.29
N LEU A 13 6.05 36.62 6.17
CA LEU A 13 7.00 35.50 6.05
C LEU A 13 6.92 34.57 7.26
N THR A 14 6.79 35.10 8.48
CA THR A 14 6.67 34.28 9.69
C THR A 14 5.35 33.54 9.75
N ILE A 15 4.24 34.16 9.38
CA ILE A 15 2.91 33.52 9.33
C ILE A 15 2.94 32.37 8.30
N VAL A 16 3.46 32.67 7.10
CA VAL A 16 3.57 31.64 6.03
C VAL A 16 4.47 30.49 6.44
N SER A 17 5.64 30.78 7.02
CA SER A 17 6.59 29.76 7.48
C SER A 17 5.99 28.86 8.56
N LEU A 18 5.30 29.42 9.56
CA LEU A 18 4.61 28.67 10.61
C LEU A 18 3.47 27.82 10.04
N THR A 19 2.62 28.42 9.20
CA THR A 19 1.51 27.72 8.56
C THR A 19 2.02 26.56 7.70
N LEU A 20 3.05 26.80 6.88
CA LEU A 20 3.64 25.77 6.02
C LEU A 20 4.23 24.62 6.84
N GLY A 21 4.98 24.92 7.90
CA GLY A 21 5.54 23.91 8.80
C GLY A 21 4.47 23.02 9.44
N ILE A 22 3.37 23.63 9.89
CA ILE A 22 2.23 22.89 10.46
C ILE A 22 1.53 22.05 9.37
N CYS A 23 1.31 22.61 8.18
CA CYS A 23 0.68 21.87 7.07
C CYS A 23 1.51 20.63 6.66
N VAL A 24 2.83 20.77 6.56
CA VAL A 24 3.73 19.66 6.26
C VAL A 24 3.66 18.60 7.37
N ALA A 25 3.69 19.01 8.63
CA ALA A 25 3.58 18.09 9.76
C ALA A 25 2.25 17.32 9.77
N LEU A 26 1.12 18.01 9.55
CA LEU A 26 -0.19 17.36 9.48
C LEU A 26 -0.34 16.47 8.24
N SER A 27 0.24 16.85 7.10
CA SER A 27 0.25 16.02 5.90
C SER A 27 0.99 14.70 6.14
N ALA A 28 2.11 14.76 6.84
CA ALA A 28 2.87 13.59 7.24
C ALA A 28 2.04 12.65 8.14
N VAL A 29 1.27 13.19 9.08
CA VAL A 29 0.36 12.40 9.92
C VAL A 29 -0.76 11.75 9.09
N VAL A 30 -1.34 12.47 8.13
CA VAL A 30 -2.38 11.94 7.23
C VAL A 30 -1.84 10.77 6.40
N ILE A 31 -0.64 10.91 5.85
CA ILE A 31 0.01 9.84 5.07
C ILE A 31 0.20 8.61 5.97
N THR A 32 0.82 8.77 7.14
CA THR A 32 1.10 7.65 8.05
C THR A 32 -0.15 6.93 8.55
N LYS A 33 -1.23 7.68 8.81
CA LYS A 33 -2.51 7.07 9.22
C LYS A 33 -3.27 6.45 8.05
N GLY A 34 -3.19 7.09 6.88
CA GLY A 34 -3.90 6.65 5.68
C GLY A 34 -3.29 5.40 5.05
N THR A 35 -2.00 5.14 5.28
CA THR A 35 -1.29 3.94 4.82
C THR A 35 -1.26 2.82 5.86
N ASP A 36 -2.18 2.82 6.84
CA ASP A 36 -2.30 1.76 7.84
C ASP A 36 -2.88 0.49 7.21
N MET A 37 -2.01 -0.47 6.95
CA MET A 37 -2.35 -1.74 6.31
C MET A 37 -3.04 -2.73 7.27
N THR A 38 -3.06 -2.48 8.57
CA THR A 38 -3.61 -3.44 9.53
C THR A 38 -5.08 -3.74 9.29
N ASN A 39 -5.86 -2.72 8.90
CA ASN A 39 -7.27 -2.90 8.58
C ASN A 39 -7.51 -3.78 7.35
N GLN A 40 -6.60 -3.71 6.36
CA GLN A 40 -6.68 -4.55 5.16
C GLN A 40 -6.29 -5.99 5.51
N ILE A 41 -5.18 -6.17 6.23
CA ILE A 41 -4.73 -7.50 6.67
C ILE A 41 -5.82 -8.18 7.53
N GLU A 42 -6.49 -7.44 8.43
CA GLU A 42 -7.55 -8.00 9.25
C GLU A 42 -8.81 -8.41 8.46
N ALA A 43 -9.11 -7.71 7.36
CA ALA A 43 -10.33 -7.93 6.58
C ALA A 43 -10.16 -8.97 5.45
N GLU A 44 -8.98 -9.09 4.87
CA GLU A 44 -8.75 -9.84 3.63
C GLU A 44 -7.98 -11.15 3.84
N ASN A 45 -7.33 -11.37 5.00
CA ASN A 45 -6.47 -12.53 5.20
C ASN A 45 -7.05 -13.53 6.19
N HIS A 46 -6.95 -14.81 5.86
CA HIS A 46 -7.12 -15.93 6.78
C HIS A 46 -6.01 -15.95 7.83
N ASP A 47 -6.18 -16.70 8.92
CA ASP A 47 -5.18 -16.78 9.98
C ASP A 47 -3.85 -17.35 9.46
N PHE A 48 -3.92 -18.34 8.58
CA PHE A 48 -2.77 -18.91 7.89
C PHE A 48 -3.04 -19.05 6.39
N LYS A 49 -2.04 -18.71 5.59
CA LYS A 49 -2.02 -18.94 4.15
C LYS A 49 -0.70 -19.61 3.77
N ILE A 50 -0.77 -20.79 3.19
CA ILE A 50 0.38 -21.53 2.69
C ILE A 50 0.27 -21.57 1.19
N MET A 51 1.28 -21.14 0.47
CA MET A 51 1.22 -21.04 -0.98
C MET A 51 2.47 -21.59 -1.65
N THR A 52 2.28 -22.10 -2.86
CA THR A 52 3.34 -22.53 -3.75
C THR A 52 4.10 -21.32 -4.30
N ASN A 53 5.38 -21.49 -4.57
CA ASN A 53 6.22 -20.45 -5.17
C ASN A 53 6.35 -20.70 -6.69
N ILE A 54 5.28 -20.40 -7.44
CA ILE A 54 5.29 -20.51 -8.91
C ILE A 54 5.84 -19.21 -9.48
N SER A 55 6.99 -19.31 -10.15
CA SER A 55 7.64 -18.20 -10.83
C SER A 55 7.88 -18.49 -12.30
N SER A 56 8.24 -17.47 -13.08
CA SER A 56 8.65 -17.67 -14.47
C SER A 56 9.86 -18.61 -14.54
N GLY A 57 9.80 -19.59 -15.43
CA GLY A 57 10.78 -20.67 -15.55
C GLY A 57 10.53 -21.88 -14.66
N THR A 58 9.75 -21.75 -13.58
CA THR A 58 9.37 -22.89 -12.72
C THR A 58 8.65 -23.97 -13.49
N ILE A 59 7.65 -23.58 -14.28
CA ILE A 59 6.80 -24.48 -15.07
C ILE A 59 7.62 -25.26 -16.09
N SER A 60 8.67 -24.65 -16.64
CA SER A 60 9.54 -25.31 -17.64
C SER A 60 10.60 -26.21 -17.01
N GLN A 61 10.96 -26.00 -15.75
CA GLN A 61 12.04 -26.73 -15.08
C GLN A 61 11.58 -28.05 -14.44
N TYR A 62 10.30 -28.13 -14.04
CA TYR A 62 9.81 -29.27 -13.28
C TYR A 62 8.81 -30.09 -14.07
N PRO A 63 9.01 -31.40 -14.15
CA PRO A 63 8.09 -32.30 -14.83
C PRO A 63 6.75 -32.37 -14.09
N ARG A 64 5.72 -32.67 -14.86
CA ARG A 64 4.30 -32.66 -14.57
C ARG A 64 3.84 -33.57 -13.41
N GLU A 65 4.64 -34.54 -13.03
CA GLU A 65 4.28 -35.56 -12.06
C GLU A 65 4.48 -35.14 -10.61
N GLU A 66 5.17 -34.01 -10.38
CA GLU A 66 5.41 -33.49 -9.05
C GLU A 66 4.30 -32.51 -8.66
N THR A 67 3.63 -32.80 -7.56
CA THR A 67 2.68 -31.86 -6.95
C THR A 67 3.44 -30.86 -6.11
N TYR A 68 3.18 -29.55 -6.32
CA TYR A 68 3.81 -28.50 -5.52
C TYR A 68 3.37 -28.49 -4.06
N PHE A 69 2.19 -29.05 -3.77
CA PHE A 69 1.64 -29.08 -2.43
C PHE A 69 1.12 -30.52 -2.17
N PRO A 70 1.93 -31.40 -1.54
CA PRO A 70 1.57 -32.79 -1.33
C PRO A 70 0.34 -32.95 -0.45
N GLU A 71 -0.54 -33.87 -0.80
CA GLU A 71 -1.80 -34.11 -0.10
C GLU A 71 -1.59 -34.61 1.33
N ASP A 72 -0.57 -35.40 1.59
CA ASP A 72 -0.19 -35.86 2.93
C ASP A 72 0.19 -34.68 3.86
N LEU A 73 0.84 -33.64 3.32
CA LEU A 73 1.15 -32.42 4.06
C LEU A 73 -0.12 -31.61 4.32
N ILE A 74 -1.03 -31.52 3.33
CA ILE A 74 -2.32 -30.84 3.49
C ILE A 74 -3.13 -31.53 4.58
N GLU A 75 -3.29 -32.85 4.53
CA GLU A 75 -4.03 -33.62 5.54
C GLU A 75 -3.43 -33.46 6.94
N LYS A 76 -2.10 -33.49 7.05
CA LYS A 76 -1.40 -33.30 8.31
C LYS A 76 -1.67 -31.91 8.92
N ILE A 77 -1.67 -30.86 8.11
CA ILE A 77 -1.86 -29.48 8.56
C ILE A 77 -3.33 -29.24 8.90
N THR A 78 -4.25 -29.65 8.03
CA THR A 78 -5.69 -29.44 8.23
C THR A 78 -6.29 -30.32 9.34
N GLY A 79 -5.65 -31.44 9.66
CA GLY A 79 -6.02 -32.33 10.76
C GLY A 79 -5.60 -31.86 12.14
N LEU A 80 -4.93 -30.69 12.29
CA LEU A 80 -4.53 -30.16 13.58
C LEU A 80 -5.78 -29.76 14.41
N ASP A 81 -5.76 -30.11 15.71
CA ASP A 81 -6.83 -29.70 16.61
C ASP A 81 -6.90 -28.17 16.74
N GLY A 82 -8.09 -27.63 16.55
CA GLY A 82 -8.33 -26.19 16.59
C GLY A 82 -8.40 -25.50 15.22
N VAL A 83 -8.22 -26.20 14.11
CA VAL A 83 -8.55 -25.72 12.78
C VAL A 83 -10.08 -25.63 12.66
N GLU A 84 -10.61 -24.48 12.23
CA GLU A 84 -12.06 -24.22 12.10
C GLU A 84 -12.53 -24.25 10.66
N THR A 85 -11.79 -23.56 9.78
CA THR A 85 -12.11 -23.51 8.35
C THR A 85 -10.87 -23.81 7.51
N VAL A 86 -11.10 -24.38 6.35
CA VAL A 86 -10.06 -24.69 5.35
C VAL A 86 -10.60 -24.30 3.99
N ALA A 87 -9.85 -23.50 3.24
CA ALA A 87 -10.10 -23.22 1.85
C ALA A 87 -8.87 -23.59 1.00
N LYS A 88 -9.11 -24.07 -0.21
CA LYS A 88 -8.05 -24.44 -1.15
C LYS A 88 -8.23 -23.64 -2.44
N VAL A 89 -7.15 -23.06 -2.93
CA VAL A 89 -7.07 -22.55 -4.30
C VAL A 89 -6.46 -23.64 -5.14
N THR A 90 -7.21 -24.11 -6.11
CA THR A 90 -6.83 -25.22 -6.98
C THR A 90 -6.69 -24.73 -8.42
N GLY A 91 -5.88 -25.43 -9.20
CA GLY A 91 -5.71 -25.11 -10.60
C GLY A 91 -4.66 -25.98 -11.27
N GLY A 92 -4.25 -25.59 -12.46
CA GLY A 92 -3.23 -26.26 -13.23
C GLY A 92 -2.30 -25.27 -13.91
N TYR A 93 -1.21 -25.76 -14.45
CA TYR A 93 -0.26 -24.95 -15.18
C TYR A 93 0.20 -25.66 -16.47
N GLY A 94 0.65 -24.86 -17.42
CA GLY A 94 1.11 -25.36 -18.71
C GLY A 94 1.71 -24.25 -19.55
N LYS A 95 1.74 -24.52 -20.86
CA LYS A 95 2.18 -23.54 -21.85
C LYS A 95 1.00 -23.16 -22.75
N LEU A 96 1.04 -21.97 -23.32
CA LEU A 96 0.00 -21.48 -24.22
C LEU A 96 0.61 -20.75 -25.40
N GLN A 97 -0.11 -20.78 -26.51
CA GLN A 97 0.13 -19.95 -27.67
C GLN A 97 -0.98 -18.92 -27.73
N LEU A 98 -0.62 -17.65 -27.59
CA LEU A 98 -1.54 -16.53 -27.74
C LEU A 98 -1.63 -16.06 -29.20
N ASP A 99 -2.82 -15.64 -29.62
CA ASP A 99 -2.97 -14.87 -30.82
C ASP A 99 -2.22 -13.53 -30.70
N GLU A 100 -1.73 -12.98 -31.83
CA GLU A 100 -0.97 -11.73 -31.80
C GLU A 100 -1.77 -10.56 -31.20
N LYS A 101 -3.09 -10.53 -31.40
CA LYS A 101 -3.95 -9.48 -30.83
C LYS A 101 -3.97 -9.50 -29.29
N ILE A 102 -4.13 -10.70 -28.72
CA ILE A 102 -4.12 -10.89 -27.26
C ILE A 102 -2.71 -10.62 -26.70
N LEU A 103 -1.69 -11.03 -27.45
CA LEU A 103 -0.29 -10.85 -27.05
C LEU A 103 0.13 -9.37 -26.97
N ASP A 104 -0.37 -8.53 -27.84
CA ASP A 104 0.02 -7.11 -27.91
C ASP A 104 -0.10 -6.37 -26.57
N LEU A 105 -1.13 -6.66 -25.77
CA LEU A 105 -1.33 -6.05 -24.46
C LEU A 105 -0.35 -6.54 -23.38
N ARG A 106 0.25 -7.70 -23.60
CA ARG A 106 1.13 -8.36 -22.62
C ARG A 106 2.57 -8.51 -23.12
N ARG A 107 2.85 -8.10 -24.33
CA ARG A 107 4.15 -8.32 -25.00
C ARG A 107 5.32 -7.83 -24.16
N GLU A 108 5.29 -6.59 -23.69
CA GLU A 108 6.38 -6.03 -22.88
C GLU A 108 6.60 -6.82 -21.59
N THR A 109 5.52 -7.27 -20.94
CA THR A 109 5.61 -8.02 -19.69
C THR A 109 6.10 -9.45 -19.92
N LEU A 110 5.60 -10.11 -20.97
CA LEU A 110 5.94 -11.51 -21.26
C LEU A 110 7.33 -11.63 -21.89
N GLU A 111 7.71 -10.73 -22.78
CA GLU A 111 9.01 -10.77 -23.46
C GLU A 111 10.13 -10.18 -22.61
N GLY A 112 9.84 -9.15 -21.80
CA GLY A 112 10.84 -8.51 -20.93
C GLY A 112 11.25 -9.35 -19.72
N ASN A 113 10.43 -10.32 -19.32
CA ASN A 113 10.69 -11.17 -18.15
C ASN A 113 10.99 -12.63 -18.48
N GLN A 114 11.10 -12.99 -19.75
CA GLN A 114 11.57 -14.34 -20.10
C GLN A 114 13.05 -14.50 -19.72
N ILE A 115 13.32 -15.53 -18.93
CA ILE A 115 14.70 -15.99 -18.72
C ILE A 115 15.20 -16.45 -20.10
N PRO A 116 16.34 -15.96 -20.59
CA PRO A 116 16.90 -16.46 -21.84
C PRO A 116 17.05 -17.97 -21.74
N GLU A 117 16.32 -18.72 -22.53
CA GLU A 117 16.58 -20.16 -22.63
C GLU A 117 18.01 -20.31 -23.16
N GLU A 118 18.89 -20.94 -22.40
CA GLU A 118 20.28 -21.22 -22.79
C GLU A 118 20.41 -21.96 -24.14
N ASN A 119 19.30 -22.47 -24.68
CA ASN A 119 19.21 -23.21 -25.94
C ASN A 119 18.40 -22.48 -27.03
N ALA A 120 18.22 -21.18 -26.95
CA ALA A 120 17.47 -20.41 -27.97
C ALA A 120 18.10 -20.49 -29.38
N GLU A 121 19.40 -20.79 -29.48
CA GLU A 121 20.11 -20.91 -30.77
C GLU A 121 19.69 -22.10 -31.64
N ASN A 122 18.96 -23.08 -31.10
CA ASN A 122 18.53 -24.28 -31.83
C ASN A 122 17.02 -24.38 -32.11
N ARG A 123 16.25 -23.32 -31.87
CA ARG A 123 14.83 -23.33 -32.26
C ARG A 123 14.71 -23.16 -33.77
N GLU A 124 14.02 -24.09 -34.42
CA GLU A 124 13.55 -23.88 -35.79
C GLU A 124 12.70 -22.58 -35.79
N GLU A 125 13.04 -21.61 -36.64
CA GLU A 125 12.35 -20.32 -36.81
C GLU A 125 10.82 -20.43 -37.04
N THR A 126 10.30 -21.64 -37.28
CA THR A 126 8.90 -21.96 -37.56
C THR A 126 8.12 -22.45 -36.34
N ALA A 127 8.75 -22.72 -35.19
CA ALA A 127 8.03 -23.18 -34.00
C ALA A 127 7.26 -22.05 -33.31
N PRO A 128 5.99 -22.25 -32.95
CA PRO A 128 5.22 -21.23 -32.25
C PRO A 128 5.83 -20.87 -30.90
N LYS A 129 5.86 -19.59 -30.57
CA LYS A 129 6.34 -19.10 -29.28
C LYS A 129 5.31 -19.47 -28.21
N LEU A 130 5.72 -20.28 -27.24
CA LEU A 130 4.88 -20.71 -26.13
C LEU A 130 5.22 -19.88 -24.87
N TYR A 131 4.19 -19.48 -24.15
CA TYR A 131 4.29 -18.74 -22.87
C TYR A 131 3.79 -19.62 -21.74
N GLU A 132 4.34 -19.44 -20.55
CA GLU A 132 3.89 -20.13 -19.35
C GLU A 132 2.58 -19.53 -18.85
N PHE A 133 1.66 -20.38 -18.39
CA PHE A 133 0.42 -19.94 -17.77
C PHE A 133 0.04 -20.79 -16.56
N VAL A 134 -0.76 -20.18 -15.70
CA VAL A 134 -1.48 -20.80 -14.59
C VAL A 134 -2.97 -20.60 -14.83
N ALA A 135 -3.74 -21.67 -14.77
CA ALA A 135 -5.20 -21.61 -14.75
C ALA A 135 -5.69 -21.90 -13.33
N GLU A 136 -6.37 -20.93 -12.74
CA GLU A 136 -6.97 -21.03 -11.42
C GLU A 136 -8.43 -21.45 -11.60
N GLN A 137 -8.81 -22.51 -10.89
CA GLN A 137 -10.18 -23.02 -10.90
C GLN A 137 -11.04 -22.21 -9.94
N VAL A 138 -12.11 -21.61 -10.44
CA VAL A 138 -13.08 -20.88 -9.64
C VAL A 138 -14.40 -21.65 -9.52
N SER A 139 -15.11 -21.44 -8.41
CA SER A 139 -16.42 -22.06 -8.18
C SER A 139 -17.53 -21.40 -9.01
N ASP A 140 -18.61 -22.13 -9.23
CA ASP A 140 -19.81 -21.58 -9.89
C ASP A 140 -20.37 -20.37 -9.11
N THR A 141 -20.34 -20.41 -7.77
CA THR A 141 -20.76 -19.29 -6.92
C THR A 141 -19.92 -18.04 -7.18
N TYR A 142 -18.61 -18.20 -7.34
CA TYR A 142 -17.72 -17.08 -7.66
C TYR A 142 -18.00 -16.52 -9.06
N LEU A 143 -18.30 -17.37 -10.03
CA LEU A 143 -18.69 -16.93 -11.39
C LEU A 143 -19.99 -16.14 -11.38
N GLU A 144 -20.96 -16.49 -10.53
CA GLU A 144 -22.19 -15.72 -10.35
C GLU A 144 -21.89 -14.31 -9.76
N GLU A 145 -21.03 -14.22 -8.73
CA GLU A 145 -20.61 -12.92 -8.17
C GLU A 145 -19.87 -12.10 -9.22
N LEU A 146 -19.01 -12.72 -9.98
CA LEU A 146 -18.27 -12.07 -11.07
C LEU A 146 -19.20 -11.58 -12.18
N LYS A 147 -20.31 -12.29 -12.46
CA LYS A 147 -21.32 -11.87 -13.43
C LYS A 147 -22.01 -10.58 -13.01
N VAL A 148 -22.40 -10.49 -11.75
CA VAL A 148 -22.97 -9.27 -11.17
C VAL A 148 -21.95 -8.11 -11.25
N PHE A 149 -20.70 -8.36 -10.89
CA PHE A 149 -19.64 -7.37 -10.96
C PHE A 149 -19.35 -6.92 -12.41
N ASN A 150 -19.35 -7.85 -13.36
CA ASN A 150 -19.19 -7.58 -14.79
C ASN A 150 -20.28 -6.62 -15.31
N GLU A 151 -21.54 -6.86 -14.93
CA GLU A 151 -22.67 -6.01 -15.29
C GLU A 151 -22.59 -4.62 -14.64
N GLU A 152 -22.28 -4.54 -13.32
CA GLU A 152 -22.16 -3.28 -12.61
C GLU A 152 -21.04 -2.38 -13.15
N LYS A 153 -19.95 -2.97 -13.62
CA LYS A 153 -18.76 -2.26 -14.10
C LYS A 153 -18.69 -2.14 -15.61
N ASP A 154 -19.59 -2.80 -16.32
CA ASP A 154 -19.57 -2.87 -17.78
C ASP A 154 -18.19 -3.31 -18.31
N LEU A 155 -17.67 -4.44 -17.79
CA LEU A 155 -16.34 -4.93 -18.15
C LEU A 155 -16.29 -5.62 -19.50
N GLY A 156 -17.42 -6.17 -19.96
CA GLY A 156 -17.53 -6.88 -21.26
C GLY A 156 -16.94 -8.28 -21.23
N LEU A 157 -16.92 -8.94 -20.06
CA LEU A 157 -16.43 -10.32 -19.93
C LEU A 157 -17.49 -11.33 -20.45
N ASP A 158 -17.03 -12.39 -21.14
CA ASP A 158 -17.87 -13.50 -21.57
C ASP A 158 -17.86 -14.65 -20.52
N ILE A 159 -18.59 -14.43 -19.42
CA ILE A 159 -18.64 -15.38 -18.31
C ILE A 159 -19.39 -16.65 -18.69
N ASP A 160 -20.38 -16.55 -19.58
CA ASP A 160 -21.15 -17.73 -20.03
C ASP A 160 -20.24 -18.78 -20.71
N SER A 161 -19.24 -18.33 -21.51
CA SER A 161 -18.25 -19.22 -22.10
C SER A 161 -17.31 -19.85 -21.05
N VAL A 162 -17.03 -19.14 -19.93
CA VAL A 162 -16.25 -19.70 -18.81
C VAL A 162 -17.05 -20.77 -18.08
N GLU A 163 -18.32 -20.52 -17.74
CA GLU A 163 -19.23 -21.48 -17.11
C GLU A 163 -19.41 -22.75 -17.98
N ALA A 164 -19.47 -22.56 -19.29
CA ALA A 164 -19.55 -23.67 -20.25
C ALA A 164 -18.24 -24.46 -20.36
N GLY A 165 -17.14 -24.01 -19.77
CA GLY A 165 -15.83 -24.63 -19.86
C GLY A 165 -15.11 -24.43 -21.20
N THR A 166 -15.60 -23.52 -22.05
CA THR A 166 -15.03 -23.29 -23.39
C THR A 166 -14.09 -22.06 -23.42
N GLY A 167 -14.08 -21.25 -22.36
CA GLY A 167 -13.33 -20.02 -22.30
C GLY A 167 -12.59 -19.81 -20.99
N ALA A 168 -11.73 -18.80 -20.99
CA ALA A 168 -10.95 -18.39 -19.82
C ALA A 168 -10.84 -16.86 -19.77
N ILE A 169 -10.89 -16.30 -18.55
CA ILE A 169 -10.68 -14.88 -18.27
C ILE A 169 -9.23 -14.67 -17.86
N MET A 170 -8.53 -13.74 -18.51
CA MET A 170 -7.14 -13.40 -18.15
C MET A 170 -7.12 -12.40 -16.99
N LEU A 171 -6.44 -12.76 -15.91
CA LEU A 171 -6.18 -11.86 -14.79
C LEU A 171 -5.04 -10.89 -15.08
N HIS A 172 -5.21 -9.65 -14.69
CA HIS A 172 -4.20 -8.62 -14.77
C HIS A 172 -4.09 -7.81 -13.47
N TYR A 173 -2.86 -7.58 -13.01
CA TYR A 173 -2.61 -6.90 -11.73
C TYR A 173 -2.52 -5.39 -11.81
N ASN A 174 -2.30 -4.85 -12.98
CA ASN A 174 -2.19 -3.40 -13.18
C ASN A 174 -3.50 -2.84 -13.74
N LEU A 175 -3.80 -1.59 -13.37
CA LEU A 175 -4.91 -0.87 -13.99
C LEU A 175 -4.58 -0.64 -15.46
N PHE A 176 -5.45 -1.11 -16.35
CA PHE A 176 -5.36 -0.80 -17.76
C PHE A 176 -5.62 0.68 -18.01
N SER A 177 -4.90 1.24 -18.97
CA SER A 177 -5.32 2.51 -19.55
C SER A 177 -6.70 2.33 -20.23
N ARG A 178 -7.41 3.44 -20.46
CA ARG A 178 -8.72 3.39 -21.15
C ARG A 178 -8.63 2.73 -22.53
N ILE A 179 -7.51 2.93 -23.23
CA ILE A 179 -7.27 2.36 -24.56
C ILE A 179 -7.06 0.84 -24.47
N GLU A 180 -6.26 0.39 -23.51
CA GLU A 180 -6.01 -1.04 -23.28
C GLU A 180 -7.29 -1.77 -22.85
N ALA A 181 -8.09 -1.18 -21.96
CA ALA A 181 -9.37 -1.76 -21.55
C ALA A 181 -10.35 -1.89 -22.73
N GLN A 182 -10.40 -0.91 -23.63
CA GLN A 182 -11.22 -0.97 -24.85
C GLN A 182 -10.73 -2.05 -25.80
N LYS A 183 -9.43 -2.13 -26.07
CA LYS A 183 -8.82 -3.14 -26.92
C LYS A 183 -9.06 -4.56 -26.36
N GLY A 184 -8.92 -4.74 -25.04
CA GLY A 184 -9.21 -6.01 -24.39
C GLY A 184 -10.66 -6.50 -24.60
N ARG A 185 -11.63 -5.57 -24.71
CA ARG A 185 -13.03 -5.93 -25.04
C ARG A 185 -13.21 -6.36 -26.50
N GLU A 186 -12.46 -5.75 -27.42
CA GLU A 186 -12.49 -6.09 -28.84
C GLU A 186 -11.91 -7.48 -29.11
N ASP A 187 -11.00 -7.96 -28.25
CA ASP A 187 -10.36 -9.26 -28.36
C ASP A 187 -11.21 -10.41 -27.78
N VAL A 188 -12.33 -10.13 -27.11
CA VAL A 188 -13.23 -11.17 -26.55
C VAL A 188 -13.81 -12.00 -27.69
N GLY A 189 -13.64 -13.31 -27.56
CA GLY A 189 -14.05 -14.29 -28.57
C GLY A 189 -12.92 -14.85 -29.43
N GLU A 190 -11.74 -14.23 -29.44
CA GLU A 190 -10.54 -14.79 -30.05
C GLU A 190 -10.15 -16.09 -29.33
N THR A 191 -9.43 -16.97 -30.02
CA THR A 191 -9.05 -18.28 -29.49
C THR A 191 -7.56 -18.35 -29.20
N PHE A 192 -7.19 -19.10 -28.18
CA PHE A 192 -5.82 -19.47 -27.87
C PHE A 192 -5.68 -20.96 -27.65
N SER A 193 -4.50 -21.49 -27.88
CA SER A 193 -4.23 -22.93 -27.72
C SER A 193 -3.42 -23.16 -26.44
N THR A 194 -3.82 -24.19 -25.68
CA THR A 194 -3.11 -24.63 -24.47
C THR A 194 -2.31 -25.93 -24.78
N TYR A 195 -1.20 -26.04 -24.06
CA TYR A 195 -0.24 -27.11 -24.21
C TYR A 195 0.20 -27.62 -22.85
N THR A 196 0.58 -28.86 -22.79
CA THR A 196 1.28 -29.42 -21.64
C THR A 196 2.64 -28.70 -21.45
N VAL A 197 3.28 -28.90 -20.30
CA VAL A 197 4.64 -28.41 -20.06
C VAL A 197 5.62 -28.97 -21.11
N GLN A 198 5.40 -30.17 -21.60
CA GLN A 198 6.20 -30.82 -22.64
C GLN A 198 5.94 -30.26 -24.05
N GLY A 199 4.91 -29.42 -24.22
CA GLY A 199 4.56 -28.80 -25.49
C GLY A 199 3.56 -29.61 -26.35
N GLU A 200 2.85 -30.59 -25.79
CA GLU A 200 1.76 -31.25 -26.45
C GLU A 200 0.48 -30.43 -26.35
N LYS A 201 -0.19 -30.20 -27.48
CA LYS A 201 -1.44 -29.43 -27.52
C LYS A 201 -2.54 -30.17 -26.75
N THR A 202 -3.23 -29.47 -25.87
CA THR A 202 -4.32 -30.00 -25.04
C THR A 202 -5.70 -29.51 -25.49
N ALA A 203 -5.88 -28.20 -25.64
CA ALA A 203 -7.18 -27.65 -26.00
C ALA A 203 -7.06 -26.35 -26.78
N ASP A 204 -8.16 -25.95 -27.45
CA ASP A 204 -8.40 -24.58 -27.87
C ASP A 204 -9.44 -23.96 -26.95
N MET A 205 -9.10 -22.81 -26.39
CA MET A 205 -9.91 -22.06 -25.46
C MET A 205 -10.25 -20.69 -26.03
N LYS A 206 -11.41 -20.16 -25.64
CA LYS A 206 -11.87 -18.84 -26.02
C LYS A 206 -11.35 -17.81 -25.02
N PHE A 207 -10.83 -16.71 -25.51
CA PHE A 207 -10.49 -15.58 -24.66
C PHE A 207 -11.76 -14.84 -24.26
N CYS A 208 -12.02 -14.73 -22.95
CA CYS A 208 -13.26 -14.18 -22.38
C CYS A 208 -13.06 -12.79 -21.77
N GLY A 209 -11.92 -12.15 -22.00
CA GLY A 209 -11.62 -10.80 -21.58
C GLY A 209 -10.55 -10.71 -20.49
N TYR A 210 -10.23 -9.48 -20.15
CA TYR A 210 -9.27 -9.13 -19.10
C TYR A 210 -10.00 -8.68 -17.84
N LEU A 211 -9.59 -9.24 -16.71
CA LEU A 211 -10.09 -8.87 -15.39
C LEU A 211 -8.95 -8.25 -14.58
N ASN A 212 -9.15 -7.00 -14.14
CA ASN A 212 -8.15 -6.31 -13.35
C ASN A 212 -8.39 -6.58 -11.85
N PHE A 213 -7.42 -7.20 -11.22
CA PHE A 213 -7.45 -7.53 -9.79
C PHE A 213 -7.56 -6.30 -8.86
N LYS A 214 -7.14 -5.11 -9.35
CA LYS A 214 -7.21 -3.86 -8.59
C LYS A 214 -8.47 -3.04 -8.85
N GLU A 215 -9.42 -3.58 -9.61
CA GLU A 215 -10.69 -2.90 -9.85
C GLU A 215 -11.45 -2.71 -8.55
N LYS A 216 -12.01 -1.52 -8.35
CA LYS A 216 -12.72 -1.22 -7.11
C LYS A 216 -14.00 -2.05 -6.99
N GLY A 217 -14.11 -2.81 -5.90
CA GLY A 217 -15.24 -3.71 -5.65
C GLY A 217 -15.05 -5.08 -6.27
N PHE A 218 -13.82 -5.41 -6.68
CA PHE A 218 -13.47 -6.74 -7.17
C PHE A 218 -13.92 -7.80 -6.15
N PRO A 219 -14.63 -8.86 -6.59
CA PRO A 219 -15.01 -9.96 -5.71
C PRO A 219 -13.76 -10.60 -5.11
N ALA A 220 -13.79 -10.92 -3.83
CA ALA A 220 -12.65 -11.50 -3.14
C ALA A 220 -12.20 -12.78 -3.85
N LEU A 221 -10.95 -12.83 -4.24
CA LEU A 221 -10.32 -13.96 -4.90
C LEU A 221 -8.94 -14.18 -4.31
N ASP A 222 -8.72 -15.35 -3.77
CA ASP A 222 -7.43 -15.80 -3.30
C ASP A 222 -6.66 -16.43 -4.45
N THR A 223 -5.62 -15.76 -4.88
CA THR A 223 -4.80 -16.20 -6.01
C THR A 223 -3.45 -16.74 -5.55
N THR A 224 -2.83 -17.55 -6.39
CA THR A 224 -1.42 -17.92 -6.23
C THR A 224 -0.53 -16.69 -6.37
N TRP A 225 0.75 -16.83 -6.01
CA TRP A 225 1.73 -15.78 -6.26
C TRP A 225 1.83 -15.47 -7.76
N ASN A 226 1.60 -14.21 -8.14
CA ASN A 226 1.72 -13.77 -9.52
C ASN A 226 3.15 -13.29 -9.81
N GLY A 227 3.91 -14.13 -10.51
CA GLY A 227 5.23 -13.77 -11.04
C GLY A 227 5.12 -13.04 -12.38
N PRO A 228 6.01 -12.07 -12.65
CA PRO A 228 6.12 -11.49 -13.98
C PRO A 228 6.50 -12.58 -15.00
N GLY A 229 5.92 -12.55 -16.20
CA GLY A 229 6.19 -13.51 -17.28
C GLY A 229 5.26 -14.71 -17.32
N ILE A 230 4.38 -14.90 -16.35
CA ILE A 230 3.33 -15.93 -16.33
C ILE A 230 1.99 -15.28 -16.67
N VAL A 231 1.19 -15.97 -17.47
CA VAL A 231 -0.21 -15.59 -17.74
C VAL A 231 -1.11 -16.30 -16.74
N TYR A 232 -2.04 -15.56 -16.14
CA TYR A 232 -3.01 -16.11 -15.19
C TYR A 232 -4.40 -16.10 -15.78
N PHE A 233 -5.07 -17.25 -15.74
CA PHE A 233 -6.45 -17.40 -16.17
C PHE A 233 -7.35 -17.84 -15.03
N LEU A 234 -8.59 -17.36 -15.05
CA LEU A 234 -9.70 -17.93 -14.30
C LEU A 234 -10.50 -18.85 -15.21
N VAL A 235 -10.76 -20.04 -14.76
CA VAL A 235 -11.53 -21.05 -15.48
C VAL A 235 -12.50 -21.76 -14.53
N SER A 236 -13.59 -22.31 -15.09
CA SER A 236 -14.48 -23.21 -14.35
C SER A 236 -13.85 -24.61 -14.24
N GLU A 237 -14.46 -25.46 -13.41
CA GLU A 237 -14.10 -26.90 -13.33
C GLU A 237 -14.13 -27.58 -14.70
N LYS A 238 -15.18 -27.32 -15.50
CA LYS A 238 -15.29 -27.82 -16.88
C LYS A 238 -14.17 -27.29 -17.79
N GLY A 239 -13.71 -26.06 -17.55
CA GLY A 239 -12.59 -25.50 -18.28
C GLY A 239 -11.27 -26.21 -17.95
N MET A 240 -11.05 -26.55 -16.68
CA MET A 240 -9.90 -27.36 -16.26
C MET A 240 -9.92 -28.79 -16.91
N GLU A 241 -11.08 -29.45 -16.89
CA GLU A 241 -11.25 -30.73 -17.53
C GLU A 241 -10.95 -30.65 -19.04
N ARG A 242 -11.43 -29.60 -19.71
CA ARG A 242 -11.18 -29.40 -21.15
C ARG A 242 -9.70 -29.14 -21.45
N MET A 243 -9.01 -28.39 -20.61
CA MET A 243 -7.57 -28.12 -20.74
C MET A 243 -6.73 -29.39 -20.48
N GLN A 244 -7.31 -30.44 -19.89
CA GLN A 244 -6.63 -31.71 -19.55
C GLN A 244 -5.35 -31.48 -18.74
N LEU A 245 -5.35 -30.47 -17.87
CA LEU A 245 -4.26 -30.17 -16.97
C LEU A 245 -4.46 -30.88 -15.63
N PRO A 246 -3.39 -31.38 -15.02
CA PRO A 246 -3.49 -31.92 -13.66
C PRO A 246 -3.92 -30.83 -12.70
N VAL A 247 -5.03 -31.04 -12.00
CA VAL A 247 -5.49 -30.14 -10.95
C VAL A 247 -4.70 -30.41 -9.69
N GLN A 248 -4.16 -29.37 -9.09
CA GLN A 248 -3.41 -29.43 -7.85
C GLN A 248 -3.73 -28.23 -6.96
N THR A 249 -3.43 -28.35 -5.68
CA THR A 249 -3.58 -27.26 -4.72
C THR A 249 -2.40 -26.30 -4.85
N PHE A 250 -2.69 -25.01 -5.03
CA PHE A 250 -1.70 -23.94 -5.07
C PHE A 250 -1.63 -23.16 -3.76
N VAL A 251 -2.77 -23.00 -3.12
CA VAL A 251 -2.87 -22.25 -1.86
C VAL A 251 -3.77 -23.03 -0.90
N LEU A 252 -3.35 -23.10 0.35
CA LEU A 252 -4.14 -23.59 1.46
C LEU A 252 -4.35 -22.44 2.45
N GLU A 253 -5.59 -22.15 2.74
CA GLU A 253 -5.99 -21.09 3.68
C GLU A 253 -6.75 -21.70 4.85
N MET A 254 -6.47 -21.20 6.05
CA MET A 254 -7.06 -21.75 7.26
C MET A 254 -7.36 -20.66 8.27
N ASP A 255 -8.52 -20.79 8.93
CA ASP A 255 -8.82 -20.07 10.16
C ASP A 255 -8.80 -21.03 11.33
N VAL A 256 -8.33 -20.57 12.47
CA VAL A 256 -8.11 -21.39 13.65
C VAL A 256 -8.69 -20.75 14.89
N LYS A 257 -8.95 -21.55 15.91
CA LYS A 257 -9.33 -21.05 17.24
C LYS A 257 -8.25 -20.11 17.77
N ARG A 258 -8.62 -18.89 18.04
CA ARG A 258 -7.71 -17.83 18.51
C ARG A 258 -6.85 -18.23 19.74
N SER A 259 -7.41 -19.06 20.62
CA SER A 259 -6.67 -19.56 21.81
C SER A 259 -5.58 -20.57 21.46
N MET A 260 -5.68 -21.23 20.31
CA MET A 260 -4.75 -22.28 19.86
C MET A 260 -3.81 -21.79 18.73
N GLU A 261 -4.03 -20.59 18.21
CA GLU A 261 -3.26 -20.02 17.10
C GLU A 261 -1.73 -20.13 17.31
N PRO A 262 -1.14 -19.78 18.48
CA PRO A 262 0.31 -19.87 18.63
C PRO A 262 0.86 -21.31 18.55
N MET A 263 0.11 -22.29 19.07
CA MET A 263 0.50 -23.70 19.03
C MET A 263 0.35 -24.27 17.61
N ILE A 264 -0.74 -23.94 16.94
CA ILE A 264 -0.99 -24.35 15.56
C ILE A 264 0.08 -23.73 14.64
N ARG A 265 0.41 -22.47 14.84
CA ARG A 265 1.47 -21.79 14.09
C ARG A 265 2.79 -22.54 14.16
N GLU A 266 3.27 -22.84 15.38
CA GLU A 266 4.52 -23.60 15.56
C GLU A 266 4.47 -24.96 14.85
N SER A 267 3.32 -25.64 14.89
CA SER A 267 3.13 -26.93 14.23
C SER A 267 3.13 -26.83 12.70
N VAL A 268 2.49 -25.78 12.15
CA VAL A 268 2.44 -25.51 10.71
C VAL A 268 3.82 -25.10 10.22
N GLU A 269 4.50 -24.14 10.88
CA GLU A 269 5.87 -23.73 10.57
C GLU A 269 6.80 -24.93 10.52
N LYS A 270 6.80 -25.77 11.56
CA LYS A 270 7.63 -26.97 11.60
C LYS A 270 7.32 -27.95 10.47
N SER A 271 6.08 -28.07 10.07
CA SER A 271 5.67 -28.95 8.98
C SER A 271 6.12 -28.43 7.62
N VAL A 272 5.92 -27.14 7.36
CA VAL A 272 6.35 -26.44 6.15
C VAL A 272 7.88 -26.40 6.05
N ASP A 273 8.58 -26.05 7.12
CA ASP A 273 10.04 -26.05 7.15
C ASP A 273 10.63 -27.42 6.91
N SER A 274 10.05 -28.47 7.54
CA SER A 274 10.48 -29.86 7.32
C SER A 274 10.30 -30.30 5.86
N TYR A 275 9.23 -29.85 5.20
CA TYR A 275 9.02 -30.05 3.78
C TYR A 275 10.05 -29.29 2.94
N ASN A 276 10.21 -28.01 3.22
CA ASN A 276 11.11 -27.13 2.46
C ASN A 276 12.58 -27.55 2.57
N MET A 277 13.00 -28.11 3.71
CA MET A 277 14.37 -28.59 3.90
C MET A 277 14.80 -29.66 2.88
N GLN A 278 13.87 -30.38 2.25
CA GLN A 278 14.16 -31.36 1.21
C GLN A 278 14.71 -30.71 -0.07
N PHE A 279 14.43 -29.43 -0.28
CA PHE A 279 14.74 -28.69 -1.49
C PHE A 279 15.81 -27.59 -1.28
N VAL A 280 16.31 -27.44 -0.06
CA VAL A 280 17.39 -26.48 0.24
C VAL A 280 18.71 -27.10 -0.17
N THR A 281 19.21 -26.73 -1.34
CA THR A 281 20.57 -27.05 -1.77
C THR A 281 21.53 -25.98 -1.24
N GLY A 282 22.38 -26.35 -0.27
CA GLY A 282 23.41 -25.48 0.25
C GLY A 282 24.47 -25.19 -0.82
N SER A 283 24.54 -23.98 -1.33
CA SER A 283 25.71 -23.51 -2.05
C SER A 283 26.82 -23.17 -1.07
N SER A 284 28.08 -23.47 -1.42
CA SER A 284 29.28 -23.23 -0.60
C SER A 284 29.60 -21.75 -0.33
N HIS A 285 28.71 -20.83 -0.69
CA HIS A 285 28.86 -19.36 -0.53
C HIS A 285 27.75 -18.72 0.33
N GLY A 286 26.95 -19.51 1.06
CA GLY A 286 25.97 -18.97 2.00
C GLY A 286 24.68 -18.40 1.40
N ASP A 287 24.52 -18.40 0.09
CA ASP A 287 23.27 -18.07 -0.56
C ASP A 287 22.40 -19.35 -0.64
N TYR A 288 21.36 -19.39 0.17
CA TYR A 288 20.32 -20.40 0.06
C TYR A 288 19.48 -20.11 -1.19
N ILE A 289 19.70 -20.85 -2.26
CA ILE A 289 18.79 -20.83 -3.41
C ILE A 289 17.58 -21.64 -2.97
N SER A 290 16.47 -20.96 -2.66
CA SER A 290 15.20 -21.65 -2.44
C SER A 290 14.72 -22.22 -3.77
N ASP A 291 14.56 -23.52 -3.82
CA ASP A 291 13.94 -24.19 -4.95
C ASP A 291 12.49 -23.69 -5.08
N SER A 292 12.00 -23.56 -6.31
CA SER A 292 10.61 -23.16 -6.60
C SER A 292 9.56 -24.14 -6.04
N ARG A 293 9.99 -25.34 -5.63
CA ARG A 293 9.14 -26.32 -4.93
C ARG A 293 8.87 -25.98 -3.48
N THR A 294 9.55 -24.98 -2.90
CA THR A 294 9.34 -24.57 -1.52
C THR A 294 7.97 -23.91 -1.35
N LEU A 295 7.36 -24.15 -0.21
CA LEU A 295 6.11 -23.51 0.20
C LEU A 295 6.40 -22.27 1.03
N MET A 296 5.62 -21.22 0.80
CA MET A 296 5.66 -20.01 1.58
C MET A 296 4.51 -19.98 2.58
N LEU A 297 4.83 -19.88 3.86
CA LEU A 297 3.84 -19.70 4.93
C LEU A 297 3.68 -18.21 5.23
N VAL A 298 2.44 -17.77 5.26
CA VAL A 298 2.06 -16.42 5.69
C VAL A 298 1.15 -16.55 6.91
N SER A 299 1.54 -15.99 8.03
CA SER A 299 0.72 -15.91 9.25
C SER A 299 0.14 -14.50 9.39
N LYS A 300 -1.17 -14.40 9.55
CA LYS A 300 -1.88 -13.13 9.78
C LYS A 300 -1.38 -12.40 11.01
N SER A 301 -1.13 -13.12 12.10
CA SER A 301 -0.61 -12.54 13.34
C SER A 301 0.79 -11.95 13.16
N GLU A 302 1.65 -12.58 12.35
CA GLU A 302 2.98 -12.06 12.02
C GLU A 302 2.91 -10.84 11.11
N LEU A 303 2.07 -10.89 10.06
CA LEU A 303 1.83 -9.73 9.20
C LEU A 303 1.32 -8.53 10.00
N LEU A 304 0.37 -8.75 10.92
CA LEU A 304 -0.14 -7.69 11.80
C LEU A 304 0.95 -7.16 12.73
N SER A 305 1.79 -8.03 13.28
CA SER A 305 2.91 -7.65 14.14
C SER A 305 3.94 -6.82 13.37
N ALA A 306 4.34 -7.28 12.18
CA ALA A 306 5.26 -6.57 11.31
C ALA A 306 4.68 -5.20 10.86
N ALA A 307 3.40 -5.16 10.46
CA ALA A 307 2.72 -3.94 10.07
C ALA A 307 2.65 -2.93 11.24
N ARG A 308 2.28 -3.39 12.44
CA ARG A 308 2.25 -2.55 13.66
C ARG A 308 3.63 -2.02 14.01
N SER A 309 4.67 -2.83 13.91
CA SER A 309 6.07 -2.43 14.15
C SER A 309 6.53 -1.39 13.13
N TYR A 310 6.26 -1.61 11.85
CA TYR A 310 6.56 -0.65 10.78
C TYR A 310 5.84 0.69 10.99
N ILE A 311 4.55 0.65 11.29
CA ILE A 311 3.75 1.85 11.56
C ILE A 311 4.25 2.58 12.81
N ALA A 312 4.60 1.86 13.89
CA ALA A 312 5.18 2.47 15.09
C ALA A 312 6.50 3.19 14.79
N SER A 313 7.41 2.55 14.06
CA SER A 313 8.69 3.13 13.64
C SER A 313 8.48 4.36 12.75
N SER A 314 7.59 4.27 11.77
CA SER A 314 7.24 5.40 10.89
C SER A 314 6.65 6.57 11.67
N ARG A 315 5.78 6.30 12.67
CA ARG A 315 5.22 7.34 13.56
C ARG A 315 6.30 8.07 14.35
N ILE A 316 7.28 7.35 14.90
CA ILE A 316 8.39 7.95 15.66
C ILE A 316 9.18 8.91 14.76
N ILE A 317 9.56 8.48 13.56
CA ILE A 317 10.30 9.32 12.60
C ILE A 317 9.47 10.56 12.23
N MET A 318 8.18 10.38 11.92
CA MET A 318 7.29 11.45 11.51
C MET A 318 7.05 12.47 12.63
N TYR A 319 6.81 12.01 13.86
CA TYR A 319 6.67 12.91 15.00
C TYR A 319 7.98 13.65 15.31
N GLY A 320 9.13 12.99 15.15
CA GLY A 320 10.44 13.65 15.26
C GLY A 320 10.59 14.77 14.24
N LEU A 321 10.26 14.52 12.97
CA LEU A 321 10.28 15.55 11.92
C LEU A 321 9.30 16.69 12.22
N CYS A 322 8.07 16.37 12.65
CA CYS A 322 7.07 17.36 13.05
C CYS A 322 7.59 18.25 14.18
N LEU A 323 8.25 17.66 15.17
CA LEU A 323 8.82 18.40 16.29
C LEU A 323 9.92 19.37 15.83
N VAL A 324 10.80 18.95 14.93
CA VAL A 324 11.84 19.80 14.34
C VAL A 324 11.21 20.98 13.58
N LEU A 325 10.19 20.71 12.74
CA LEU A 325 9.49 21.75 11.98
C LEU A 325 8.78 22.76 12.90
N LEU A 326 8.11 22.29 13.95
CA LEU A 326 7.49 23.14 14.96
C LEU A 326 8.51 23.97 15.71
N PHE A 327 9.65 23.39 16.05
CA PHE A 327 10.76 24.11 16.70
C PHE A 327 11.32 25.22 15.80
N MET A 328 11.58 24.91 14.51
CA MET A 328 12.04 25.91 13.55
C MET A 328 11.03 27.06 13.38
N GLY A 329 9.74 26.73 13.26
CA GLY A 329 8.67 27.73 13.18
C GLY A 329 8.58 28.60 14.45
N SER A 330 8.67 27.96 15.62
CA SER A 330 8.66 28.65 16.91
C SER A 330 9.87 29.56 17.08
N MET A 331 11.04 29.13 16.63
CA MET A 331 12.27 29.95 16.69
C MET A 331 12.19 31.16 15.73
N ASN A 332 11.64 30.95 14.53
CA ASN A 332 11.37 32.05 13.62
C ASN A 332 10.40 33.09 14.24
N TYR A 333 9.31 32.61 14.84
CA TYR A 333 8.37 33.48 15.57
C TYR A 333 9.05 34.20 16.73
N PHE A 334 9.87 33.52 17.54
CA PHE A 334 10.65 34.13 18.62
C PHE A 334 11.54 35.26 18.10
N HIS A 335 12.28 35.06 17.02
CA HIS A 335 13.14 36.09 16.43
C HIS A 335 12.35 37.32 15.97
N VAL A 336 11.17 37.13 15.37
CA VAL A 336 10.33 38.26 14.94
C VAL A 336 9.83 39.07 16.15
N ILE A 337 9.40 38.40 17.21
CA ILE A 337 8.96 39.05 18.43
C ILE A 337 10.11 39.84 19.08
N VAL A 338 11.27 39.20 19.30
CA VAL A 338 12.45 39.87 19.90
C VAL A 338 12.88 41.09 19.09
N THR A 339 13.01 40.97 17.79
CA THR A 339 13.37 42.06 16.89
C THR A 339 12.34 43.16 16.92
N GLY A 340 11.04 42.83 16.87
CA GLY A 340 9.95 43.78 16.98
C GLY A 340 10.00 44.58 18.27
N TYR A 341 10.28 43.95 19.39
CA TYR A 341 10.46 44.63 20.68
C TYR A 341 11.69 45.53 20.71
N THR A 342 12.82 45.07 20.18
CA THR A 342 14.06 45.84 20.19
C THR A 342 13.92 47.13 19.39
N VAL A 343 13.31 47.06 18.23
CA VAL A 343 13.05 48.24 17.37
C VAL A 343 12.09 49.23 18.04
N ARG A 344 11.09 48.75 18.76
CA ARG A 344 10.05 49.56 19.42
C ARG A 344 10.41 49.99 20.84
N LYS A 345 11.62 49.71 21.34
CA LYS A 345 12.07 50.04 22.71
C LYS A 345 11.86 51.56 23.02
N LYS A 346 12.14 52.46 22.06
CA LYS A 346 11.92 53.90 22.17
C LYS A 346 10.44 54.25 22.22
N GLU A 347 9.61 53.68 21.36
CA GLU A 347 8.16 53.91 21.32
C GLU A 347 7.50 53.48 22.65
N PHE A 348 7.88 52.33 23.19
CA PHE A 348 7.40 51.88 24.51
C PHE A 348 7.81 52.81 25.65
N SER A 349 9.00 53.41 25.58
CA SER A 349 9.43 54.39 26.56
C SER A 349 8.59 55.69 26.49
N VAL A 350 8.29 56.18 25.29
CA VAL A 350 7.42 57.35 25.08
C VAL A 350 6.00 57.06 25.59
N MET A 351 5.41 55.91 25.29
CA MET A 351 4.08 55.52 25.78
C MET A 351 4.02 55.48 27.32
N GLN A 352 5.08 55.00 27.96
CA GLN A 352 5.17 55.03 29.44
C GLN A 352 5.32 56.45 30.00
N SER A 353 6.04 57.34 29.29
CA SER A 353 6.18 58.79 29.69
C SER A 353 4.84 59.50 29.57
N ILE A 354 3.95 59.12 28.68
CA ILE A 354 2.61 59.71 28.52
C ILE A 354 1.59 59.07 29.52
N GLY A 355 2.03 58.13 30.39
CA GLY A 355 1.20 57.60 31.46
C GLY A 355 0.71 56.15 31.25
N MET A 356 1.16 55.46 30.21
CA MET A 356 0.81 54.06 30.00
C MET A 356 1.44 53.17 31.07
N THR A 357 0.62 52.37 31.76
CA THR A 357 1.11 51.43 32.78
C THR A 357 1.83 50.22 32.18
N THR A 358 2.78 49.67 32.93
CA THR A 358 3.50 48.45 32.53
C THR A 358 2.54 47.27 32.24
N ARG A 359 1.41 47.22 32.96
CA ARG A 359 0.37 46.20 32.78
C ARG A 359 -0.36 46.36 31.44
N GLN A 360 -0.66 47.58 31.04
CA GLN A 360 -1.28 47.89 29.75
C GLN A 360 -0.33 47.55 28.59
N LEU A 361 0.96 47.89 28.72
CA LEU A 361 1.96 47.55 27.72
C LEU A 361 2.14 46.03 27.56
N LYS A 362 2.17 45.30 28.70
CA LYS A 362 2.20 43.85 28.70
C LYS A 362 0.97 43.23 27.99
N ASN A 363 -0.23 43.73 28.27
CA ASN A 363 -1.44 43.25 27.63
C ASN A 363 -1.45 43.53 26.11
N MET A 364 -0.97 44.71 25.69
CA MET A 364 -0.85 45.09 24.29
C MET A 364 0.03 44.07 23.52
N THR A 365 1.20 43.76 24.07
CA THR A 365 2.13 42.78 23.45
C THR A 365 1.61 41.36 23.45
N ARG A 366 0.90 40.99 24.51
CA ARG A 366 0.22 39.68 24.58
C ARG A 366 -0.88 39.56 23.52
N MET A 367 -1.67 40.61 23.29
CA MET A 367 -2.68 40.64 22.26
C MET A 367 -2.07 40.55 20.85
N GLU A 368 -0.91 41.17 20.59
CA GLU A 368 -0.19 41.01 19.33
C GLU A 368 0.15 39.52 19.09
N GLY A 369 0.66 38.81 20.10
CA GLY A 369 0.92 37.37 20.01
C GLY A 369 -0.32 36.51 19.70
N ILE A 370 -1.43 36.83 20.42
CA ILE A 370 -2.71 36.15 20.21
C ILE A 370 -3.22 36.34 18.75
N PHE A 371 -3.10 37.53 18.19
CA PHE A 371 -3.46 37.80 16.80
C PHE A 371 -2.63 36.99 15.80
N TYR A 372 -1.31 36.85 16.05
CA TYR A 372 -0.49 35.93 15.23
C TYR A 372 -0.99 34.52 15.28
N GLY A 373 -1.26 33.98 16.46
CA GLY A 373 -1.78 32.66 16.66
C GLY A 373 -3.14 32.43 15.97
N LEU A 374 -4.04 33.44 16.07
CA LEU A 374 -5.34 33.42 15.42
C LEU A 374 -5.22 33.35 13.88
N ILE A 375 -4.39 34.22 13.29
CA ILE A 375 -4.20 34.26 11.83
C ILE A 375 -3.63 32.91 11.35
N VAL A 376 -2.57 32.40 12.01
CA VAL A 376 -2.00 31.10 11.67
C VAL A 376 -3.03 29.98 11.85
N GLY A 377 -3.80 30.00 12.94
CA GLY A 377 -4.87 29.02 13.20
C GLY A 377 -5.92 29.00 12.10
N VAL A 378 -6.41 30.16 11.66
CA VAL A 378 -7.36 30.28 10.55
C VAL A 378 -6.75 29.77 9.24
N LEU A 379 -5.50 30.11 8.95
CA LEU A 379 -4.82 29.64 7.74
C LEU A 379 -4.60 28.12 7.75
N VAL A 380 -4.25 27.55 8.91
CA VAL A 380 -4.13 26.09 9.05
C VAL A 380 -5.48 25.39 8.85
N LEU A 381 -6.56 25.96 9.41
CA LEU A 381 -7.90 25.40 9.26
C LEU A 381 -8.45 25.51 7.84
N THR A 382 -8.11 26.55 7.09
CA THR A 382 -8.60 26.78 5.71
C THR A 382 -7.65 26.23 4.67
N VAL A 383 -6.49 26.87 4.51
CA VAL A 383 -5.47 26.48 3.52
C VAL A 383 -4.88 25.10 3.87
N GLY A 384 -4.62 24.86 5.17
CA GLY A 384 -4.11 23.58 5.65
C GLY A 384 -5.05 22.42 5.32
N SER A 385 -6.34 22.56 5.57
CA SER A 385 -7.33 21.52 5.20
C SER A 385 -7.38 21.28 3.69
N GLY A 386 -7.22 22.34 2.88
CA GLY A 386 -7.11 22.20 1.42
C GLY A 386 -5.86 21.40 1.01
N VAL A 387 -4.71 21.65 1.64
CA VAL A 387 -3.48 20.89 1.41
C VAL A 387 -3.65 19.42 1.82
N LEU A 388 -4.26 19.14 2.97
CA LEU A 388 -4.54 17.77 3.42
C LEU A 388 -5.46 17.03 2.44
N GLY A 389 -6.47 17.71 1.91
CA GLY A 389 -7.35 17.17 0.86
C GLY A 389 -6.59 16.84 -0.42
N ALA A 390 -5.71 17.73 -0.89
CA ALA A 390 -4.87 17.50 -2.06
C ALA A 390 -3.93 16.31 -1.85
N VAL A 391 -3.28 16.21 -0.67
CA VAL A 391 -2.45 15.05 -0.30
C VAL A 391 -3.27 13.77 -0.32
N ALA A 392 -4.49 13.78 0.20
CA ALA A 392 -5.37 12.62 0.21
C ALA A 392 -5.72 12.14 -1.20
N VAL A 393 -6.02 13.06 -2.13
CA VAL A 393 -6.30 12.73 -3.53
C VAL A 393 -5.08 12.07 -4.19
N VAL A 394 -3.89 12.65 -4.02
CA VAL A 394 -2.65 12.12 -4.58
C VAL A 394 -2.32 10.74 -3.98
N MET A 395 -2.46 10.59 -2.66
CA MET A 395 -2.18 9.30 -2.00
C MET A 395 -3.17 8.22 -2.42
N LYS A 396 -4.44 8.56 -2.56
CA LYS A 396 -5.47 7.62 -3.03
C LYS A 396 -5.24 7.13 -4.46
N SER A 397 -4.65 7.95 -5.33
CA SER A 397 -4.29 7.52 -6.69
C SER A 397 -3.03 6.65 -6.75
N ARG A 398 -2.19 6.66 -5.70
CA ARG A 398 -0.93 5.91 -5.62
C ARG A 398 -1.02 4.63 -4.79
N VAL A 399 -1.88 4.64 -3.76
CA VAL A 399 -1.99 3.57 -2.77
C VAL A 399 -3.46 3.15 -2.68
N GLY A 400 -3.81 1.99 -3.26
CA GLY A 400 -5.19 1.52 -3.39
C GLY A 400 -5.94 1.38 -2.06
N TYR A 401 -5.24 0.96 -1.00
CA TYR A 401 -5.81 0.79 0.36
C TYR A 401 -5.77 2.07 1.20
N PHE A 402 -5.38 3.23 0.65
CA PHE A 402 -5.31 4.48 1.39
C PHE A 402 -6.68 4.92 1.90
N LYS A 403 -6.82 5.09 3.23
CA LYS A 403 -8.01 5.64 3.89
C LYS A 403 -7.68 7.04 4.43
N PHE A 404 -8.40 8.04 3.95
CA PHE A 404 -8.25 9.39 4.46
C PHE A 404 -8.84 9.51 5.87
N VAL A 405 -7.98 9.78 6.86
CA VAL A 405 -8.39 10.07 8.24
C VAL A 405 -7.94 11.49 8.59
N TYR A 406 -8.92 12.38 8.79
CA TYR A 406 -8.60 13.76 9.16
C TYR A 406 -7.96 13.82 10.56
N PRO A 407 -6.80 14.48 10.73
CA PRO A 407 -6.00 14.42 11.96
C PRO A 407 -6.49 15.41 13.02
N TRP A 408 -7.75 15.31 13.48
CA TRP A 408 -8.35 16.23 14.44
C TRP A 408 -7.59 16.35 15.75
N ARG A 409 -7.12 15.23 16.29
CA ARG A 409 -6.40 15.19 17.58
C ARG A 409 -5.08 15.94 17.50
N GLU A 410 -4.33 15.70 16.45
CA GLU A 410 -3.04 16.32 16.18
C GLU A 410 -3.21 17.81 15.85
N LEU A 411 -4.21 18.15 15.07
CA LEU A 411 -4.56 19.54 14.75
C LEU A 411 -4.87 20.35 16.00
N ILE A 412 -5.74 19.84 16.87
CA ILE A 412 -6.08 20.51 18.14
C ILE A 412 -4.83 20.63 19.01
N GLY A 413 -4.03 19.57 19.13
CA GLY A 413 -2.78 19.59 19.88
C GLY A 413 -1.80 20.66 19.38
N VAL A 414 -1.59 20.76 18.08
CA VAL A 414 -0.71 21.77 17.46
C VAL A 414 -1.26 23.19 17.68
N LEU A 415 -2.58 23.38 17.55
CA LEU A 415 -3.20 24.69 17.78
C LEU A 415 -3.10 25.14 19.25
N LEU A 416 -3.21 24.21 20.20
CA LEU A 416 -3.01 24.50 21.62
C LEU A 416 -1.55 24.86 21.92
N ILE A 417 -0.59 24.13 21.38
CA ILE A 417 0.85 24.43 21.51
C ILE A 417 1.14 25.81 20.90
N LEU A 418 0.65 26.06 19.68
CA LEU A 418 0.81 27.33 19.00
C LEU A 418 0.25 28.51 19.85
N GLY A 419 -0.98 28.33 20.35
CA GLY A 419 -1.62 29.35 21.24
C GLY A 419 -0.81 29.61 22.49
N GLY A 420 -0.30 28.54 23.12
CA GLY A 420 0.61 28.66 24.29
C GLY A 420 1.89 29.41 23.95
N LEU A 421 2.55 29.10 22.85
CA LEU A 421 3.77 29.78 22.39
C LEU A 421 3.51 31.23 22.05
N CYS A 422 2.38 31.55 21.40
CA CYS A 422 2.01 32.93 21.05
C CYS A 422 1.73 33.80 22.26
N VAL A 423 1.44 33.23 23.42
CA VAL A 423 1.30 33.95 24.68
C VAL A 423 2.63 33.98 25.48
N ALA A 424 3.30 32.84 25.58
CA ALA A 424 4.47 32.64 26.41
C ALA A 424 5.70 33.40 25.89
N ILE A 425 5.94 33.43 24.58
CA ILE A 425 7.10 34.06 23.97
C ILE A 425 7.06 35.61 24.19
N PRO A 426 5.97 36.32 23.84
CA PRO A 426 5.91 37.79 24.12
C PRO A 426 6.05 38.10 25.60
N GLU A 427 5.43 37.30 26.47
CA GLU A 427 5.54 37.50 27.90
C GLU A 427 6.98 37.31 28.42
N GLY A 428 7.65 36.26 27.97
CA GLY A 428 9.06 35.98 28.33
C GLY A 428 10.01 37.12 27.89
N VAL A 429 9.85 37.56 26.63
CA VAL A 429 10.65 38.66 26.07
C VAL A 429 10.40 39.95 26.84
N PHE A 430 9.16 40.28 27.15
CA PHE A 430 8.79 41.46 27.92
C PHE A 430 9.40 41.43 29.34
N ARG A 431 9.33 40.32 30.05
CA ARG A 431 9.93 40.14 31.39
C ARG A 431 11.44 40.34 31.37
N ARG A 432 12.13 39.79 30.36
CA ARG A 432 13.59 39.90 30.21
C ARG A 432 14.02 41.36 29.95
N MET A 433 13.29 42.08 29.11
CA MET A 433 13.57 43.48 28.82
C MET A 433 13.34 44.38 30.03
N ARG A 434 12.31 44.08 30.83
CA ARG A 434 12.06 44.83 32.07
C ARG A 434 13.22 44.65 33.06
N LYS A 435 13.67 43.41 33.26
CA LYS A 435 14.80 43.12 34.13
C LYS A 435 16.07 43.86 33.72
N ASN A 436 16.36 43.90 32.42
CA ASN A 436 17.53 44.66 31.92
C ASN A 436 17.41 46.16 32.14
N ARG A 437 16.19 46.76 32.05
CA ARG A 437 15.96 48.17 32.34
C ARG A 437 16.11 48.50 33.83
N GLU A 438 15.72 47.62 34.72
CA GLU A 438 15.89 47.77 36.15
C GLU A 438 17.37 47.76 36.52
N ILE A 439 18.19 46.98 35.82
CA ILE A 439 19.65 46.95 35.96
C ILE A 439 20.29 48.21 35.39
N GLU A 440 19.85 48.72 34.21
CA GLU A 440 20.33 49.96 33.60
C GLU A 440 19.97 51.23 34.42
N ARG A 441 18.95 51.18 35.29
CA ARG A 441 18.51 52.27 36.15
C ARG A 441 19.09 52.18 37.58
N GLY A 442 19.70 51.09 37.94
CA GLY A 442 20.34 50.83 39.23
C GLY A 442 21.82 51.21 39.23
N PHE A 443 22.34 51.66 38.09
CA PHE A 443 23.59 52.36 37.91
C PHE A 443 23.27 53.86 37.51
#